data_2d420408e84d4b6151671b388f902fdc
#
_entry.id   2d420408e84d4b6151671b388f902fdc
#
_cell.length_a   1.000
_cell.length_b   1.000
_cell.length_c   1.000
_cell.angle_alpha   90.00
_cell.angle_beta   90.00
_cell.angle_gamma   90.00
#
_symmetry.space_group_name_H-M   'P 1'
#
loop_
_entity.id
_entity.type
_entity.pdbx_description
1 polymer ?
#
loop_
_entity_poly.entity_id
_entity_poly.type
_entity_poly.pdbx_seq_one_letter_code
_entity_poly.pdbx_strand_id
1 'polypeptide(L)'
;GSKDITFKQSTILNLGTISMIEPRYLTFSAESEQTFTMNFQPNPNYDAFTLGEGEYFEYRVGNGGWEKITETKSGVTFGGVGNDLQLRGISSNGTADSNEWGWTTISFENATYVRCSGDIRTLVNYKDYENANTSNARFCNLFNNCLQLTSAPDLPATELASKCYYCMFKHCESL
;
A
#
# COMPACT_ATOMS: atom_id res chain seq x y z
N GLY A 1 -61.73 -10.54 23.62
CA GLY A 1 -61.03 -11.53 22.78
C GLY A 1 -59.55 -11.29 22.80
N SER A 2 -58.79 -12.14 23.54
CA SER A 2 -57.31 -12.16 23.50
C SER A 2 -56.89 -12.74 22.16
N LYS A 3 -56.03 -12.04 21.38
CA LYS A 3 -55.37 -12.60 20.22
C LYS A 3 -54.03 -13.16 20.66
N ASP A 4 -53.90 -14.46 20.69
CA ASP A 4 -52.65 -15.12 20.89
C ASP A 4 -51.73 -14.85 19.66
N ILE A 5 -50.64 -14.11 19.92
CA ILE A 5 -49.58 -13.91 18.93
C ILE A 5 -48.60 -15.07 19.08
N THR A 6 -48.65 -16.03 18.18
CA THR A 6 -47.69 -17.12 18.12
C THR A 6 -46.44 -16.61 17.42
N PHE A 7 -45.33 -16.41 18.14
CA PHE A 7 -44.03 -16.18 17.54
C PHE A 7 -43.55 -17.52 16.92
N LYS A 8 -43.45 -17.57 15.59
CA LYS A 8 -42.71 -18.66 14.93
C LYS A 8 -41.25 -18.50 15.30
N GLN A 9 -40.69 -19.56 15.88
CA GLN A 9 -39.30 -19.63 16.17
C GLN A 9 -38.52 -19.41 14.88
N SER A 10 -37.87 -18.25 14.75
CA SER A 10 -36.97 -17.98 13.65
C SER A 10 -35.79 -18.94 13.77
N THR A 11 -35.56 -19.75 12.76
CA THR A 11 -34.35 -20.53 12.62
C THR A 11 -33.20 -19.51 12.56
N ILE A 12 -32.41 -19.44 13.61
CA ILE A 12 -31.14 -18.70 13.59
C ILE A 12 -30.26 -19.51 12.62
N LEU A 13 -30.19 -19.04 11.36
CA LEU A 13 -29.11 -19.44 10.48
C LEU A 13 -27.83 -19.02 11.20
N ASN A 14 -27.08 -20.01 11.65
CA ASN A 14 -25.74 -19.81 12.17
C ASN A 14 -24.88 -19.46 10.93
N LEU A 15 -24.95 -18.20 10.52
CA LEU A 15 -23.98 -17.59 9.62
C LEU A 15 -22.68 -17.62 10.39
N GLY A 16 -21.82 -18.60 10.04
CA GLY A 16 -20.51 -18.73 10.62
C GLY A 16 -19.85 -17.35 10.67
N THR A 17 -18.99 -17.15 11.64
CA THR A 17 -18.26 -15.89 11.83
C THR A 17 -17.76 -15.42 10.46
N ILE A 18 -18.36 -14.36 9.91
CA ILE A 18 -17.80 -13.66 8.75
C ILE A 18 -16.56 -13.00 9.31
N SER A 19 -15.44 -13.69 9.21
CA SER A 19 -14.14 -13.08 9.41
C SER A 19 -14.00 -12.07 8.30
N MET A 20 -14.22 -10.81 8.60
CA MET A 20 -13.79 -9.74 7.70
C MET A 20 -12.27 -9.84 7.68
N ILE A 21 -11.73 -10.44 6.63
CA ILE A 21 -10.29 -10.41 6.38
C ILE A 21 -9.98 -8.93 6.15
N GLU A 22 -9.35 -8.31 7.13
CA GLU A 22 -8.86 -6.94 6.99
C GLU A 22 -7.96 -6.88 5.75
N PRO A 23 -8.19 -5.90 4.86
CA PRO A 23 -7.36 -5.75 3.69
C PRO A 23 -5.89 -5.65 4.08
N ARG A 24 -5.04 -6.43 3.42
CA ARG A 24 -3.61 -6.49 3.71
C ARG A 24 -2.88 -5.32 3.05
N TYR A 25 -3.20 -4.08 3.46
CA TYR A 25 -2.52 -2.88 2.95
C TYR A 25 -1.01 -2.95 3.17
N LEU A 26 -0.23 -2.27 2.31
CA LEU A 26 1.17 -2.06 2.63
C LEU A 26 1.27 -1.39 4.00
N THR A 27 2.02 -2.02 4.89
CA THR A 27 2.16 -1.57 6.27
C THR A 27 3.64 -1.45 6.60
N PHE A 28 4.03 -0.28 7.06
CA PHE A 28 5.39 0.04 7.50
C PHE A 28 5.39 0.20 9.02
N SER A 29 6.17 -0.65 9.69
CA SER A 29 6.33 -0.65 11.15
C SER A 29 7.77 -0.31 11.51
N ALA A 30 7.94 0.56 12.49
CA ALA A 30 9.23 0.91 13.07
C ALA A 30 9.14 0.92 14.60
N GLU A 31 10.23 0.53 15.29
CA GLU A 31 10.24 0.47 16.77
C GLU A 31 10.18 1.85 17.42
N SER A 32 10.68 2.87 16.75
CA SER A 32 10.66 4.26 17.21
C SER A 32 10.28 5.18 16.05
N GLU A 33 10.21 6.48 16.32
CA GLU A 33 9.83 7.48 15.33
C GLU A 33 10.64 7.38 14.06
N GLN A 34 9.93 7.39 12.94
CA GLN A 34 10.45 7.36 11.57
C GLN A 34 9.70 8.37 10.70
N THR A 35 10.33 8.86 9.66
CA THR A 35 9.74 9.80 8.70
C THR A 35 9.66 9.14 7.33
N PHE A 36 8.43 9.07 6.78
CA PHE A 36 8.13 8.52 5.46
C PHE A 36 8.07 9.61 4.41
N THR A 37 8.62 9.32 3.25
CA THR A 37 8.47 10.12 2.03
C THR A 37 8.11 9.20 0.87
N MET A 38 7.06 9.57 0.10
CA MET A 38 6.75 9.02 -1.22
C MET A 38 7.01 10.09 -2.26
N ASN A 39 8.10 9.94 -3.03
CA ASN A 39 8.56 10.93 -3.99
C ASN A 39 8.17 10.52 -5.41
N PHE A 40 7.41 11.37 -6.10
CA PHE A 40 6.91 11.14 -7.46
C PHE A 40 7.92 11.53 -8.55
N GLN A 41 9.00 12.20 -8.21
CA GLN A 41 10.10 12.53 -9.11
C GLN A 41 11.45 12.38 -8.40
N PRO A 42 11.87 11.14 -8.12
CA PRO A 42 13.11 10.93 -7.35
C PRO A 42 14.39 11.30 -8.11
N ASN A 43 14.32 11.43 -9.41
CA ASN A 43 15.42 11.87 -10.26
C ASN A 43 14.95 13.02 -11.17
N PRO A 44 15.49 14.24 -11.02
CA PRO A 44 15.05 15.41 -11.79
C PRO A 44 15.38 15.34 -13.28
N ASN A 45 16.20 14.39 -13.72
CA ASN A 45 16.51 14.18 -15.13
C ASN A 45 15.48 13.30 -15.86
N TYR A 46 14.49 12.79 -15.14
CA TYR A 46 13.41 11.97 -15.67
C TYR A 46 12.06 12.62 -15.37
N ASP A 47 11.02 12.14 -16.03
CA ASP A 47 9.66 12.65 -15.81
C ASP A 47 9.17 12.35 -14.39
N ALA A 48 8.28 13.21 -13.88
CA ALA A 48 7.54 12.85 -12.67
C ALA A 48 6.53 11.74 -12.99
N PHE A 49 6.36 10.79 -12.09
CA PHE A 49 5.25 9.84 -12.18
C PHE A 49 3.91 10.58 -12.14
N THR A 50 3.00 10.20 -13.02
CA THR A 50 1.69 10.85 -13.14
C THR A 50 0.56 9.84 -12.93
N LEU A 51 -0.31 10.10 -11.97
CA LEU A 51 -1.52 9.34 -11.75
C LEU A 51 -2.55 9.64 -12.85
N GLY A 52 -3.30 8.62 -13.26
CA GLY A 52 -4.42 8.76 -14.16
C GLY A 52 -5.59 9.56 -13.55
N GLU A 53 -6.56 9.92 -14.38
CA GLU A 53 -7.75 10.62 -13.89
C GLU A 53 -8.49 9.79 -12.84
N GLY A 54 -8.72 10.38 -11.67
CA GLY A 54 -9.39 9.71 -10.55
C GLY A 54 -8.53 8.73 -9.77
N GLU A 55 -7.28 8.51 -10.17
CA GLU A 55 -6.32 7.67 -9.46
C GLU A 55 -5.69 8.42 -8.28
N TYR A 56 -5.26 7.68 -7.25
CA TYR A 56 -4.62 8.23 -6.07
C TYR A 56 -3.99 7.12 -5.22
N PHE A 57 -3.05 7.51 -4.37
CA PHE A 57 -2.68 6.74 -3.19
C PHE A 57 -3.30 7.38 -1.94
N GLU A 58 -3.33 6.63 -0.86
CA GLU A 58 -3.73 7.10 0.46
C GLU A 58 -2.83 6.48 1.52
N TYR A 59 -2.54 7.25 2.56
CA TYR A 59 -1.86 6.76 3.74
C TYR A 59 -2.66 7.07 5.01
N ARG A 60 -2.39 6.31 6.05
CA ARG A 60 -2.78 6.65 7.43
C ARG A 60 -1.70 6.20 8.40
N VAL A 61 -1.66 6.82 9.57
CA VAL A 61 -0.79 6.42 10.68
C VAL A 61 -1.67 5.98 11.85
N GLY A 62 -1.41 4.78 12.36
CA GLY A 62 -2.17 4.17 13.43
C GLY A 62 -3.67 4.11 13.11
N ASN A 63 -4.48 4.65 14.03
CA ASN A 63 -5.94 4.73 13.88
C ASN A 63 -6.42 6.05 13.26
N GLY A 64 -5.52 6.82 12.64
CA GLY A 64 -5.85 8.08 11.95
C GLY A 64 -6.74 7.90 10.72
N GLY A 65 -7.23 9.01 10.19
CA GLY A 65 -7.96 9.03 8.93
C GLY A 65 -7.04 8.77 7.73
N TRP A 66 -7.64 8.31 6.61
CA TRP A 66 -6.92 8.19 5.35
C TRP A 66 -6.72 9.56 4.71
N GLU A 67 -5.50 9.86 4.32
CA GLU A 67 -5.11 11.09 3.61
C GLU A 67 -4.63 10.74 2.19
N LYS A 68 -5.10 11.49 1.20
CA LYS A 68 -4.74 11.27 -0.21
C LYS A 68 -3.33 11.76 -0.51
N ILE A 69 -2.67 11.01 -1.41
CA ILE A 69 -1.38 11.35 -2.04
C ILE A 69 -1.62 11.36 -3.56
N THR A 70 -1.50 12.52 -4.17
CA THR A 70 -1.60 12.71 -5.63
C THR A 70 -0.34 13.34 -6.23
N GLU A 71 0.60 13.70 -5.38
CA GLU A 71 1.91 14.27 -5.69
C GLU A 71 2.91 13.87 -4.61
N THR A 72 4.15 14.30 -4.71
CA THR A 72 5.17 14.00 -3.69
C THR A 72 4.67 14.35 -2.28
N LYS A 73 4.64 13.36 -1.39
CA LYS A 73 4.31 13.51 0.02
C LYS A 73 5.54 13.20 0.87
N SER A 74 5.97 14.16 1.65
CA SER A 74 7.13 14.04 2.54
C SER A 74 6.80 14.41 3.98
N GLY A 75 7.67 14.02 4.92
CA GLY A 75 7.56 14.44 6.32
C GLY A 75 6.43 13.76 7.09
N VAL A 76 5.97 12.57 6.69
CA VAL A 76 4.95 11.84 7.44
C VAL A 76 5.61 11.05 8.56
N THR A 77 5.37 11.46 9.80
CA THR A 77 5.90 10.81 11.01
C THR A 77 5.07 9.58 11.36
N PHE A 78 5.71 8.45 11.63
CA PHE A 78 5.11 7.20 12.08
C PHE A 78 6.09 6.43 12.99
N GLY A 79 5.68 5.24 13.45
CA GLY A 79 6.51 4.35 14.27
C GLY A 79 6.22 4.44 15.77
N GLY A 80 6.75 3.51 16.52
CA GLY A 80 6.36 3.23 17.89
C GLY A 80 5.05 2.43 17.97
N VAL A 81 4.66 2.05 19.18
CA VAL A 81 3.51 1.17 19.42
C VAL A 81 2.22 1.79 18.89
N GLY A 82 1.55 1.08 17.98
CA GLY A 82 0.24 1.48 17.44
C GLY A 82 0.27 2.59 16.39
N ASN A 83 1.44 3.02 15.96
CA ASN A 83 1.60 4.10 14.97
C ASN A 83 2.24 3.61 13.65
N ASP A 84 1.89 2.41 13.22
CA ASP A 84 2.29 1.91 11.90
C ASP A 84 1.72 2.79 10.79
N LEU A 85 2.50 3.00 9.73
CA LEU A 85 2.00 3.67 8.53
C LEU A 85 1.43 2.63 7.58
N GLN A 86 0.20 2.86 7.13
CA GLN A 86 -0.44 2.05 6.10
C GLN A 86 -0.57 2.87 4.80
N LEU A 87 -0.34 2.20 3.67
CA LEU A 87 -0.42 2.77 2.34
C LEU A 87 -1.30 1.89 1.46
N ARG A 88 -2.18 2.51 0.66
CA ARG A 88 -3.05 1.86 -0.33
C ARG A 88 -3.28 2.76 -1.52
N GLY A 89 -3.89 2.24 -2.59
CA GLY A 89 -4.12 3.06 -3.79
C GLY A 89 -5.18 2.54 -4.73
N ILE A 90 -5.49 3.39 -5.67
CA ILE A 90 -6.17 3.10 -6.94
C ILE A 90 -5.25 3.66 -8.02
N SER A 91 -4.41 2.81 -8.62
CA SER A 91 -3.47 3.19 -9.66
C SER A 91 -3.23 2.02 -10.61
N SER A 92 -3.81 2.08 -11.80
CA SER A 92 -3.75 1.00 -12.80
C SER A 92 -2.32 0.71 -13.27
N ASN A 93 -1.45 1.71 -13.25
CA ASN A 93 -0.03 1.58 -13.61
C ASN A 93 0.87 1.22 -12.41
N GLY A 94 0.33 1.08 -11.20
CA GLY A 94 1.11 0.89 -9.98
C GLY A 94 1.79 2.19 -9.57
N THR A 95 3.11 2.19 -9.46
CA THR A 95 3.92 3.33 -8.98
C THR A 95 4.90 3.86 -10.02
N ALA A 96 4.75 3.46 -11.30
CA ALA A 96 5.59 3.93 -12.39
C ALA A 96 4.82 3.96 -13.71
N ASP A 97 5.19 4.89 -14.58
CA ASP A 97 4.58 5.08 -15.89
C ASP A 97 4.87 3.92 -16.84
N SER A 98 4.01 3.74 -17.83
CA SER A 98 4.13 2.70 -18.85
C SER A 98 5.38 2.87 -19.74
N ASN A 99 5.86 4.10 -19.88
CA ASN A 99 7.09 4.44 -20.61
C ASN A 99 8.35 4.24 -19.78
N GLU A 100 8.22 3.95 -18.46
CA GLU A 100 9.31 3.70 -17.50
C GLU A 100 10.23 4.92 -17.25
N TRP A 101 9.82 6.11 -17.65
CA TRP A 101 10.56 7.36 -17.43
C TRP A 101 10.13 8.10 -16.16
N GLY A 102 8.88 7.88 -15.71
CA GLY A 102 8.34 8.39 -14.45
C GLY A 102 8.13 7.26 -13.45
N TRP A 103 8.63 7.41 -12.23
CA TRP A 103 8.40 6.46 -11.14
C TRP A 103 8.39 7.12 -9.78
N THR A 104 7.80 6.46 -8.80
CA THR A 104 7.86 6.89 -7.40
C THR A 104 8.91 6.10 -6.65
N THR A 105 9.45 6.70 -5.57
CA THR A 105 10.22 5.99 -4.56
C THR A 105 9.64 6.20 -3.18
N ILE A 106 9.78 5.19 -2.33
CA ILE A 106 9.53 5.29 -0.89
C ILE A 106 10.86 5.31 -0.18
N SER A 107 11.03 6.26 0.74
CA SER A 107 12.22 6.39 1.56
C SER A 107 11.88 6.74 3.01
N PHE A 108 12.83 6.48 3.92
CA PHE A 108 12.75 6.76 5.33
C PHE A 108 13.97 7.57 5.75
N GLU A 109 13.78 8.59 6.60
CA GLU A 109 14.85 9.57 6.90
C GLU A 109 15.67 9.23 8.13
N ASN A 110 15.01 8.65 9.16
CA ASN A 110 15.69 8.32 10.42
C ASN A 110 16.45 6.99 10.32
N ALA A 111 17.43 6.78 11.20
CA ALA A 111 18.23 5.55 11.22
C ALA A 111 17.48 4.30 11.69
N THR A 112 16.25 4.46 12.21
CA THR A 112 15.41 3.33 12.66
C THR A 112 15.03 2.43 11.50
N TYR A 113 15.20 1.13 11.69
CA TYR A 113 14.80 0.12 10.71
C TYR A 113 13.29 0.06 10.55
N VAL A 114 12.87 -0.28 9.33
CA VAL A 114 11.46 -0.37 8.94
C VAL A 114 11.16 -1.75 8.38
N ARG A 115 10.12 -2.38 8.90
CA ARG A 115 9.53 -3.58 8.32
C ARG A 115 8.41 -3.19 7.39
N CYS A 116 8.41 -3.75 6.18
CA CYS A 116 7.26 -3.69 5.28
C CYS A 116 6.54 -5.03 5.27
N SER A 117 5.23 -4.99 5.24
CA SER A 117 4.35 -6.15 5.07
C SER A 117 3.12 -5.78 4.24
N GLY A 118 2.26 -6.75 3.96
CA GLY A 118 1.05 -6.52 3.18
C GLY A 118 1.24 -6.86 1.70
N ASP A 119 0.18 -6.69 0.94
CA ASP A 119 0.08 -7.09 -0.46
C ASP A 119 0.27 -5.88 -1.37
N ILE A 120 1.27 -5.93 -2.27
CA ILE A 120 1.60 -4.83 -3.19
C ILE A 120 0.43 -4.45 -4.11
N ARG A 121 -0.46 -5.40 -4.43
CA ARG A 121 -1.63 -5.16 -5.28
C ARG A 121 -2.61 -4.16 -4.66
N THR A 122 -2.54 -3.93 -3.36
CA THR A 122 -3.34 -2.88 -2.69
C THR A 122 -2.98 -1.45 -3.13
N LEU A 123 -1.86 -1.25 -3.82
CA LEU A 123 -1.54 0.01 -4.50
C LEU A 123 -2.25 0.14 -5.86
N VAL A 124 -2.62 -0.98 -6.48
CA VAL A 124 -3.34 -1.00 -7.77
C VAL A 124 -4.84 -0.81 -7.54
N ASN A 125 -5.43 -1.61 -6.65
CA ASN A 125 -6.84 -1.52 -6.31
C ASN A 125 -7.10 -2.06 -4.90
N TYR A 126 -7.03 -1.22 -3.88
CA TYR A 126 -7.24 -1.67 -2.51
C TYR A 126 -8.65 -2.18 -2.21
N LYS A 127 -9.64 -1.84 -3.03
CA LYS A 127 -11.04 -2.26 -2.82
C LYS A 127 -11.27 -3.72 -3.20
N ASP A 128 -10.48 -4.21 -4.16
CA ASP A 128 -10.53 -5.59 -4.66
C ASP A 128 -9.13 -6.01 -5.12
N TYR A 129 -8.18 -6.01 -4.18
CA TYR A 129 -6.76 -6.23 -4.51
C TYR A 129 -6.48 -7.67 -4.94
N GLU A 130 -7.25 -8.65 -4.48
CA GLU A 130 -7.07 -10.06 -4.84
C GLU A 130 -7.34 -10.29 -6.33
N ASN A 131 -8.27 -9.52 -6.93
CA ASN A 131 -8.62 -9.55 -8.34
C ASN A 131 -8.06 -8.34 -9.12
N ALA A 132 -7.15 -7.58 -8.54
CA ALA A 132 -6.57 -6.41 -9.21
C ALA A 132 -5.84 -6.82 -10.50
N ASN A 133 -6.14 -6.15 -11.61
CA ASN A 133 -5.43 -6.35 -12.86
C ASN A 133 -4.03 -5.73 -12.77
N THR A 134 -3.01 -6.57 -12.75
CA THR A 134 -1.60 -6.17 -12.62
C THR A 134 -0.84 -6.17 -13.93
N SER A 135 -1.50 -6.47 -15.07
CA SER A 135 -0.84 -6.59 -16.37
C SER A 135 -0.12 -5.31 -16.84
N ASN A 136 -0.52 -4.15 -16.34
CA ASN A 136 0.11 -2.85 -16.61
C ASN A 136 0.85 -2.27 -15.40
N ALA A 137 0.66 -2.84 -14.20
CA ALA A 137 1.24 -2.29 -12.99
C ALA A 137 2.75 -2.48 -12.94
N ARG A 138 3.46 -1.41 -12.59
CA ARG A 138 4.91 -1.37 -12.39
C ARG A 138 5.23 -0.80 -11.02
N PHE A 139 6.21 -1.42 -10.38
CA PHE A 139 6.72 -1.01 -9.08
C PHE A 139 8.24 -0.84 -9.15
N CYS A 140 8.75 -0.51 -10.35
CA CYS A 140 10.16 -0.31 -10.58
C CYS A 140 10.69 0.81 -9.68
N ASN A 141 11.86 0.61 -9.11
CA ASN A 141 12.54 1.52 -8.19
C ASN A 141 11.77 1.89 -6.89
N LEU A 142 10.63 1.28 -6.57
CA LEU A 142 9.77 1.73 -5.46
C LEU A 142 10.52 1.86 -4.13
N PHE A 143 11.41 0.93 -3.81
CA PHE A 143 12.25 0.94 -2.61
C PHE A 143 13.75 1.13 -2.93
N ASN A 144 14.09 1.64 -4.11
CA ASN A 144 15.50 1.84 -4.49
C ASN A 144 16.21 2.79 -3.52
N ASN A 145 17.37 2.37 -3.00
CA ASN A 145 18.15 3.06 -1.94
C ASN A 145 17.42 3.17 -0.58
N CYS A 146 16.45 2.32 -0.30
CA CYS A 146 15.78 2.30 1.00
C CYS A 146 16.61 1.50 2.02
N LEU A 147 17.64 2.12 2.59
CA LEU A 147 18.62 1.49 3.47
C LEU A 147 18.02 0.93 4.77
N GLN A 148 16.92 1.50 5.25
CA GLN A 148 16.26 1.12 6.50
C GLN A 148 15.31 -0.07 6.36
N LEU A 149 14.98 -0.48 5.12
CA LEU A 149 14.00 -1.54 4.87
C LEU A 149 14.57 -2.92 5.23
N THR A 150 13.90 -3.65 6.13
CA THR A 150 14.33 -4.97 6.63
C THR A 150 13.43 -6.12 6.21
N SER A 151 12.27 -5.85 5.61
CA SER A 151 11.43 -6.88 5.01
C SER A 151 10.67 -6.30 3.81
N ALA A 152 10.40 -7.15 2.82
CA ALA A 152 9.64 -6.81 1.62
C ALA A 152 8.13 -7.06 1.82
N PRO A 153 7.25 -6.37 1.07
CA PRO A 153 5.85 -6.76 0.96
C PRO A 153 5.69 -8.08 0.21
N ASP A 154 4.48 -8.66 0.26
CA ASP A 154 4.12 -9.78 -0.61
C ASP A 154 3.97 -9.31 -2.06
N LEU A 155 4.49 -10.10 -2.99
CA LEU A 155 4.47 -9.84 -4.43
C LEU A 155 3.72 -10.97 -5.16
N PRO A 156 2.41 -11.15 -4.94
CA PRO A 156 1.67 -12.30 -5.43
C PRO A 156 1.17 -12.18 -6.87
N ALA A 157 1.44 -11.06 -7.56
CA ALA A 157 0.99 -10.86 -8.94
C ALA A 157 1.61 -11.91 -9.87
N THR A 158 0.79 -12.56 -10.71
CA THR A 158 1.18 -13.59 -11.68
C THR A 158 1.25 -13.05 -13.10
N GLU A 159 0.52 -11.97 -13.40
CA GLU A 159 0.60 -11.24 -14.66
C GLU A 159 1.40 -9.96 -14.42
N LEU A 160 2.57 -9.88 -15.08
CA LEU A 160 3.54 -8.82 -14.82
C LEU A 160 3.75 -7.98 -16.08
N ALA A 161 3.71 -6.65 -15.93
CA ALA A 161 4.19 -5.72 -16.93
C ALA A 161 5.71 -5.88 -17.16
N SER A 162 6.19 -5.40 -18.30
CA SER A 162 7.64 -5.25 -18.52
C SER A 162 8.27 -4.44 -17.38
N LYS A 163 9.39 -4.89 -16.85
CA LYS A 163 10.12 -4.28 -15.74
C LYS A 163 9.30 -4.03 -14.46
N CYS A 164 8.25 -4.81 -14.22
CA CYS A 164 7.33 -4.63 -13.08
C CYS A 164 8.08 -4.39 -11.77
N TYR A 165 9.09 -5.20 -11.44
CA TYR A 165 9.89 -5.08 -10.22
C TYR A 165 11.35 -4.67 -10.47
N TYR A 166 11.65 -4.05 -11.63
CA TYR A 166 13.01 -3.65 -11.98
C TYR A 166 13.59 -2.69 -10.94
N CYS A 167 14.76 -3.03 -10.40
CA CYS A 167 15.46 -2.26 -9.35
C CYS A 167 14.62 -1.92 -8.11
N MET A 168 13.49 -2.62 -7.87
CA MET A 168 12.57 -2.31 -6.77
C MET A 168 13.27 -2.26 -5.40
N PHE A 169 14.18 -3.19 -5.15
CA PHE A 169 14.95 -3.29 -3.90
C PHE A 169 16.46 -3.04 -4.09
N LYS A 170 16.84 -2.37 -5.17
CA LYS A 170 18.24 -2.07 -5.42
C LYS A 170 18.79 -1.20 -4.29
N HIS A 171 19.94 -1.60 -3.73
CA HIS A 171 20.60 -0.94 -2.58
C HIS A 171 19.76 -0.89 -1.29
N CYS A 172 18.85 -1.84 -1.07
CA CYS A 172 18.23 -2.06 0.23
C CYS A 172 19.15 -2.95 1.08
N GLU A 173 20.21 -2.37 1.66
CA GLU A 173 21.29 -3.12 2.29
C GLU A 173 20.89 -3.84 3.58
N SER A 174 19.74 -3.50 4.16
CA SER A 174 19.19 -4.11 5.39
C SER A 174 18.12 -5.17 5.13
N LEU A 175 17.76 -5.45 3.87
CA LEU A 175 16.71 -6.38 3.46
C LEU A 175 17.17 -7.84 3.46
#